data_4d159b6ae2a4a7a1352b69c235fb4ccd
#
_entry.id   4d159b6ae2a4a7a1352b69c235fb4ccd
#
_cell.length_a   1.000
_cell.length_b   1.000
_cell.length_c   1.000
_cell.angle_alpha   90.00
_cell.angle_beta   90.00
_cell.angle_gamma   90.00
#
_symmetry.space_group_name_H-M   'P 1'
#
loop_
_entity.id
_entity.type
_entity.pdbx_description
1 polymer ?
#
loop_
_entity_poly.entity_id
_entity_poly.type
_entity_poly.pdbx_seq_one_letter_code
_entity_poly.pdbx_strand_id
1 'polypeptide(L)'
;MIIELFYVPGCPNHQAAIDKLKNVLRSAAIDASIQEIAITDDAMARQLKFPGSPTIRIDGREVESNLHDSYGLACRLYSNGTGVPPLEALRRAVLEAETGNA
;
A
#
# COMPACT_ATOMS: atom_id res chain seq x y z
N MET A 1 5.80 13.84 -1.53
CA MET A 1 5.53 12.38 -1.52
C MET A 1 4.05 12.16 -1.27
N ILE A 2 3.41 11.46 -2.19
CA ILE A 2 2.00 11.12 -2.07
C ILE A 2 1.90 9.66 -1.70
N ILE A 3 1.33 9.38 -0.53
CA ILE A 3 1.17 8.01 -0.03
C ILE A 3 -0.31 7.68 0.03
N GLU A 4 -0.70 6.63 -0.67
CA GLU A 4 -2.10 6.18 -0.71
C GLU A 4 -2.18 4.75 -0.23
N LEU A 5 -3.09 4.51 0.71
CA LEU A 5 -3.40 3.16 1.16
C LEU A 5 -4.83 2.84 0.76
N PHE A 6 -4.98 1.88 -0.14
CA PHE A 6 -6.27 1.43 -0.63
C PHE A 6 -6.68 0.19 0.17
N TYR A 7 -7.90 0.16 0.67
CA TYR A 7 -8.36 -0.94 1.51
C TYR A 7 -9.85 -1.23 1.32
N VAL A 8 -10.23 -2.45 1.63
CA VAL A 8 -11.64 -2.84 1.70
C VAL A 8 -12.11 -2.60 3.13
N PRO A 9 -13.23 -1.91 3.36
CA PRO A 9 -13.76 -1.70 4.71
C PRO A 9 -13.91 -3.03 5.45
N GLY A 10 -13.44 -3.07 6.69
CA GLY A 10 -13.42 -4.28 7.50
C GLY A 10 -12.20 -5.17 7.30
N CYS A 11 -11.25 -4.76 6.47
CA CYS A 11 -10.03 -5.53 6.24
C CYS A 11 -9.22 -5.65 7.55
N PRO A 12 -8.89 -6.88 7.99
CA PRO A 12 -8.17 -7.06 9.26
C PRO A 12 -6.73 -6.56 9.21
N ASN A 13 -6.18 -6.37 8.01
CA ASN A 13 -4.79 -5.94 7.84
C ASN A 13 -4.65 -4.44 7.61
N HIS A 14 -5.77 -3.71 7.55
CA HIS A 14 -5.76 -2.27 7.28
C HIS A 14 -4.96 -1.50 8.33
N GLN A 15 -5.28 -1.68 9.59
CA GLN A 15 -4.63 -0.94 10.66
C GLN A 15 -3.16 -1.35 10.81
N ALA A 16 -2.87 -2.63 10.70
CA ALA A 16 -1.49 -3.12 10.79
C ALA A 16 -0.61 -2.54 9.68
N ALA A 17 -1.14 -2.40 8.47
CA ALA A 17 -0.42 -1.79 7.35
C ALA A 17 -0.14 -0.31 7.62
N ILE A 18 -1.14 0.43 8.12
CA ILE A 18 -1.00 1.84 8.49
C ILE A 18 0.09 2.01 9.55
N ASP A 19 0.04 1.22 10.61
CA ASP A 19 0.98 1.32 11.72
C ASP A 19 2.41 1.05 11.26
N LYS A 20 2.58 0.03 10.44
CA LYS A 20 3.90 -0.33 9.90
C LYS A 20 4.46 0.77 9.02
N LEU A 21 3.62 1.33 8.16
CA LEU A 21 4.02 2.43 7.29
C LEU A 21 4.40 3.67 8.09
N LYS A 22 3.63 4.01 9.12
CA LYS A 22 3.95 5.13 10.00
C LYS A 22 5.29 4.93 10.70
N ASN A 23 5.59 3.70 11.14
CA ASN A 23 6.86 3.39 11.77
C ASN A 23 8.03 3.58 10.80
N VAL A 24 7.87 3.16 9.56
CA VAL A 24 8.90 3.35 8.53
C VAL A 24 9.15 4.83 8.28
N LEU A 25 8.09 5.62 8.14
CA LEU A 25 8.21 7.07 7.92
C LEU A 25 8.92 7.75 9.09
N ARG A 26 8.57 7.36 10.31
CA ARG A 26 9.20 7.92 11.50
C ARG A 26 10.67 7.57 11.57
N SER A 27 11.04 6.32 11.28
CA SER A 27 12.43 5.87 11.28
C SER A 27 13.26 6.58 10.23
N ALA A 28 12.67 6.93 9.11
CA ALA A 28 13.34 7.64 8.03
C ALA A 28 13.30 9.16 8.20
N ALA A 29 12.68 9.65 9.26
CA ALA A 29 12.49 11.09 9.53
C ALA A 29 11.75 11.79 8.38
N ILE A 30 10.77 11.11 7.80
CA ILE A 30 9.97 11.65 6.70
C ILE A 30 8.60 12.06 7.22
N ASP A 31 8.23 13.31 7.00
CA ASP A 31 6.93 13.83 7.36
C ASP A 31 6.02 13.79 6.13
N ALA A 32 5.17 12.80 6.07
CA ALA A 32 4.23 12.61 4.97
C ALA A 32 2.89 12.14 5.48
N SER A 33 1.83 12.58 4.83
CA SER A 33 0.46 12.17 5.17
C SER A 33 0.08 10.93 4.37
N ILE A 34 -0.70 10.05 4.99
CA ILE A 34 -1.20 8.85 4.35
C ILE A 34 -2.66 9.08 4.00
N GLN A 35 -3.01 8.96 2.73
CA GLN A 35 -4.38 9.03 2.28
C GLN A 35 -4.97 7.62 2.31
N GLU A 36 -6.02 7.44 3.09
CA GLU A 36 -6.70 6.15 3.20
C GLU A 36 -7.92 6.16 2.29
N ILE A 37 -7.93 5.25 1.32
CA ILE A 37 -8.97 5.22 0.28
C ILE A 37 -9.71 3.90 0.35
N ALA A 38 -11.00 3.96 0.68
CA ALA A 38 -11.84 2.77 0.76
C ALA A 38 -12.27 2.33 -0.64
N ILE A 39 -12.10 1.06 -0.93
CA ILE A 39 -12.57 0.44 -2.15
C ILE A 39 -13.84 -0.33 -1.81
N THR A 40 -14.97 0.09 -2.35
CA THR A 40 -16.28 -0.40 -1.91
C THR A 40 -17.02 -1.25 -2.91
N ASP A 41 -16.56 -1.31 -4.17
CA ASP A 41 -17.18 -2.17 -5.18
C ASP A 41 -16.17 -2.61 -6.24
N ASP A 42 -16.57 -3.60 -7.04
CA ASP A 42 -15.69 -4.19 -8.06
C ASP A 42 -15.38 -3.21 -9.20
N ALA A 43 -16.31 -2.34 -9.54
CA ALA A 43 -16.08 -1.36 -10.60
C ALA A 43 -14.95 -0.40 -10.21
N MET A 44 -14.96 0.07 -8.97
CA MET A 44 -13.92 0.92 -8.42
C MET A 44 -12.57 0.19 -8.39
N ALA A 45 -12.59 -1.08 -7.97
CA ALA A 45 -11.38 -1.89 -7.92
C ALA A 45 -10.75 -2.03 -9.31
N ARG A 46 -11.56 -2.28 -10.33
CA ARG A 46 -11.07 -2.38 -11.70
C ARG A 46 -10.55 -1.05 -12.23
N GLN A 47 -11.27 0.03 -11.96
CA GLN A 47 -10.89 1.36 -12.41
C GLN A 47 -9.55 1.79 -11.84
N LEU A 48 -9.30 1.50 -10.57
CA LEU A 48 -8.07 1.87 -9.87
C LEU A 48 -7.00 0.79 -9.94
N LYS A 49 -7.25 -0.31 -10.64
CA LYS A 49 -6.36 -1.46 -10.74
C LYS A 49 -5.95 -1.98 -9.37
N PHE A 50 -6.94 -2.14 -8.50
CA PHE A 50 -6.76 -2.56 -7.12
C PHE A 50 -6.67 -4.09 -7.03
N PRO A 51 -5.49 -4.64 -6.71
CA PRO A 51 -5.30 -6.10 -6.72
C PRO A 51 -5.74 -6.79 -5.43
N GLY A 52 -6.05 -6.05 -4.39
CA GLY A 52 -6.47 -6.60 -3.11
C GLY A 52 -6.12 -5.71 -1.95
N SER A 53 -6.71 -5.98 -0.81
CA SER A 53 -6.59 -5.15 0.39
C SER A 53 -5.54 -5.72 1.35
N PRO A 54 -4.65 -4.91 1.92
CA PRO A 54 -4.40 -3.50 1.58
C PRO A 54 -3.41 -3.34 0.42
N THR A 55 -3.52 -2.26 -0.32
CA THR A 55 -2.54 -1.90 -1.35
C THR A 55 -1.99 -0.53 -1.04
N ILE A 56 -0.67 -0.40 -1.01
CA ILE A 56 0.02 0.86 -0.72
C ILE A 56 0.75 1.32 -1.97
N ARG A 57 0.49 2.58 -2.36
CA ARG A 57 1.17 3.23 -3.48
C ARG A 57 1.85 4.49 -3.01
N ILE A 58 3.11 4.65 -3.35
CA ILE A 58 3.89 5.85 -3.05
C ILE A 58 4.26 6.50 -4.37
N ASP A 59 3.76 7.72 -4.57
CA ASP A 59 3.89 8.47 -5.82
C ASP A 59 3.43 7.62 -7.02
N GLY A 60 2.31 6.90 -6.83
CA GLY A 60 1.69 6.09 -7.87
C GLY A 60 2.29 4.71 -8.08
N ARG A 61 3.34 4.35 -7.36
CA ARG A 61 3.99 3.04 -7.47
C ARG A 61 3.63 2.15 -6.31
N GLU A 62 3.24 0.92 -6.59
CA GLU A 62 2.98 -0.05 -5.54
C GLU A 62 4.26 -0.40 -4.80
N VAL A 63 4.14 -0.51 -3.48
CA VAL A 63 5.25 -0.87 -2.60
C VAL A 63 5.84 -2.22 -2.99
N GLU A 64 4.98 -3.17 -3.32
CA GLU A 64 5.41 -4.47 -3.84
C GLU A 64 4.58 -4.74 -5.09
N SER A 65 5.23 -4.61 -6.24
CA SER A 65 4.56 -4.77 -7.53
C SER A 65 4.72 -6.20 -8.03
N ASN A 66 3.62 -6.94 -8.09
CA ASN A 66 3.57 -8.27 -8.64
C ASN A 66 2.65 -8.26 -9.86
N LEU A 67 2.77 -9.28 -10.69
CA LEU A 67 1.80 -9.48 -11.75
C LEU A 67 0.47 -9.86 -11.13
N HIS A 68 -0.56 -9.11 -11.46
CA HIS A 68 -1.90 -9.35 -10.94
C HIS A 68 -2.82 -9.79 -12.07
N ASP A 69 -3.47 -10.93 -11.90
CA ASP A 69 -4.38 -11.47 -12.90
C ASP A 69 -5.76 -10.85 -12.83
N SER A 70 -6.12 -10.30 -11.67
CA SER A 70 -7.46 -9.75 -11.46
C SER A 70 -7.44 -8.63 -10.42
N TYR A 71 -8.50 -7.84 -10.47
CA TYR A 71 -8.74 -6.77 -9.49
C TYR A 71 -10.07 -7.02 -8.83
N GLY A 72 -10.17 -6.76 -7.53
CA GLY A 72 -11.42 -6.97 -6.82
C GLY A 72 -11.28 -6.80 -5.31
N LEU A 73 -12.37 -7.07 -4.60
CA LEU A 73 -12.48 -6.86 -3.16
C LEU A 73 -11.95 -8.05 -2.36
N ALA A 74 -10.78 -8.53 -2.72
CA ALA A 74 -10.18 -9.68 -2.05
C ALA A 74 -9.02 -9.25 -1.16
N CYS A 75 -8.58 -10.15 -0.28
CA CYS A 75 -7.37 -9.94 0.49
C CYS A 75 -6.14 -10.14 -0.39
N ARG A 76 -5.12 -9.34 -0.15
CA ARG A 76 -3.86 -9.44 -0.85
C ARG A 76 -2.83 -10.16 0.02
N LEU A 77 -2.02 -11.01 -0.60
CA LEU A 77 -0.84 -11.58 0.04
C LEU A 77 0.41 -10.95 -0.55
N TYR A 78 1.32 -10.56 0.33
CA TYR A 78 2.62 -10.03 -0.05
C TYR A 78 3.67 -11.15 -0.08
N SER A 79 4.88 -10.84 -0.50
CA SER A 79 5.95 -11.82 -0.66
C SER A 79 6.31 -12.55 0.63
N ASN A 80 6.04 -11.93 1.78
CA ASN A 80 6.26 -12.55 3.09
C ASN A 80 5.14 -13.50 3.53
N GLY A 81 4.16 -13.74 2.66
CA GLY A 81 3.03 -14.64 2.95
C GLY A 81 1.97 -14.04 3.86
N THR A 82 2.01 -12.75 4.14
CA THR A 82 1.02 -12.06 4.99
C THR A 82 0.28 -11.00 4.21
N GLY A 83 -0.78 -10.47 4.81
CA GLY A 83 -1.55 -9.37 4.25
C GLY A 83 -0.96 -7.98 4.53
N VAL A 84 0.24 -7.93 5.09
CA VAL A 84 0.94 -6.65 5.39
C VAL A 84 2.28 -6.68 4.66
N PRO A 85 2.66 -5.58 3.98
CA PRO A 85 3.91 -5.57 3.21
C PRO A 85 5.14 -5.83 4.09
N PRO A 86 6.18 -6.45 3.53
CA PRO A 86 7.44 -6.60 4.26
C PRO A 86 8.03 -5.24 4.61
N LEU A 87 8.66 -5.15 5.78
CA LEU A 87 9.30 -3.93 6.25
C LEU A 87 10.31 -3.39 5.23
N GLU A 88 11.10 -4.28 4.65
CA GLU A 88 12.12 -3.89 3.66
C GLU A 88 11.50 -3.30 2.39
N ALA A 89 10.35 -3.82 1.96
CA ALA A 89 9.67 -3.28 0.79
C ALA A 89 9.15 -1.86 1.05
N LEU A 90 8.58 -1.64 2.22
CA LEU A 90 8.12 -0.31 2.63
C LEU A 90 9.28 0.67 2.75
N ARG A 91 10.36 0.26 3.40
CA ARG A 91 11.54 1.09 3.57
C ARG A 91 12.14 1.49 2.23
N ARG A 92 12.30 0.52 1.33
CA ARG A 92 12.84 0.76 -0.01
C ARG A 92 11.98 1.74 -0.79
N ALA A 93 10.68 1.53 -0.79
CA ALA A 93 9.74 2.39 -1.53
C ALA A 93 9.77 3.83 -1.01
N VAL A 94 9.81 4.00 0.31
CA VAL A 94 9.86 5.31 0.95
C VAL A 94 11.18 6.02 0.62
N LEU A 95 12.30 5.31 0.71
CA LEU A 95 13.62 5.90 0.43
C LEU A 95 13.78 6.26 -1.04
N GLU A 96 13.28 5.44 -1.95
CA GLU A 96 13.32 5.75 -3.38
C GLU A 96 12.49 6.99 -3.71
N ALA A 97 11.32 7.12 -3.09
CA ALA A 97 10.47 8.30 -3.28
C ALA A 97 11.12 9.56 -2.68
N GLU A 98 11.76 9.41 -1.53
CA GLU A 98 12.45 10.52 -0.85
C GLU A 98 13.60 11.07 -1.67
N THR A 99 14.33 10.25 -2.41
CA THR A 99 15.44 10.70 -3.24
C THR A 99 14.98 11.45 -4.49
N GLY A 100 13.68 11.59 -4.68
CA GLY A 100 13.14 12.32 -5.82
C GLY A 100 13.32 11.62 -7.14
N ASN A 101 13.50 10.35 -7.14
CA ASN A 101 13.56 9.56 -8.35
C ASN A 101 12.20 9.52 -8.98
N ALA A 102 12.04 10.47 -9.75
CA ALA A 102 10.85 10.48 -10.57
C ALA A 102 10.99 9.37 -11.59
#